data_2a3d80fe37089ebb52560cb506e473bf
#
_entry.id   2a3d80fe37089ebb52560cb506e473bf
#
_cell.length_a   1.000
_cell.length_b   1.000
_cell.length_c   1.000
_cell.angle_alpha   90.00
_cell.angle_beta   90.00
_cell.angle_gamma   90.00
#
_symmetry.space_group_name_H-M   'P 1'
#
loop_
_entity.id
_entity.type
_entity.pdbx_description
1 polymer ?
#
loop_
_entity_poly.entity_id
_entity_poly.type
_entity_poly.pdbx_seq_one_letter_code
_entity_poly.pdbx_strand_id
1 'polypeptide(L)'
;MAHKTFNEAVIEEQFLNAAQKCGWHYIPATEIERQMEDVLVESWLREALIALNNISAEQADQVIYKMRSYIQSATKETMVQNNNAFRRFLFDENSFPFGKDGENINICFFDEEDMSRNYCVVTNQWVYPRATTHGGKRLDLVFIINGIPMVIGEVKTPFAPGITWAD
;
A
#
# COMPACT_ATOMS: atom_id res chain seq x y z
N MET A 1 11.17 21.84 -33.45
CA MET A 1 10.36 20.94 -32.59
C MET A 1 11.31 20.42 -31.50
N ALA A 2 11.09 20.80 -30.25
CA ALA A 2 11.93 20.33 -29.15
C ALA A 2 11.70 18.82 -28.98
N HIS A 3 12.75 18.01 -29.13
CA HIS A 3 12.73 16.61 -28.72
C HIS A 3 12.42 16.58 -27.22
N LYS A 4 11.20 16.19 -26.82
CA LYS A 4 10.90 15.86 -25.45
C LYS A 4 11.81 14.69 -25.11
N THR A 5 12.85 14.95 -24.32
CA THR A 5 13.73 13.89 -23.82
C THR A 5 12.87 13.02 -22.91
N PHE A 6 12.55 11.80 -23.31
CA PHE A 6 11.88 10.82 -22.48
C PHE A 6 12.83 10.42 -21.36
N ASN A 7 12.73 11.10 -20.23
CA ASN A 7 13.42 10.72 -18.99
C ASN A 7 12.44 10.05 -18.04
N GLU A 8 12.92 9.41 -17.00
CA GLU A 8 12.13 8.69 -16.01
C GLU A 8 11.04 9.58 -15.40
N ALA A 9 11.35 10.84 -15.11
CA ALA A 9 10.37 11.78 -14.54
C ALA A 9 9.16 12.05 -15.45
N VAL A 10 9.37 12.12 -16.78
CA VAL A 10 8.26 12.30 -17.73
C VAL A 10 7.39 11.05 -17.78
N ILE A 11 8.00 9.86 -17.70
CA ILE A 11 7.26 8.60 -17.70
C ILE A 11 6.46 8.46 -16.40
N GLU A 12 7.08 8.77 -15.25
CA GLU A 12 6.42 8.78 -13.94
C GLU A 12 5.20 9.71 -13.95
N GLU A 13 5.35 10.94 -14.45
CA GLU A 13 4.22 11.89 -14.59
C GLU A 13 3.10 11.33 -15.48
N GLN A 14 3.43 10.63 -16.57
CA GLN A 14 2.43 10.01 -17.43
C GLN A 14 1.65 8.90 -16.71
N PHE A 15 2.32 8.08 -15.89
CA PHE A 15 1.66 7.07 -15.06
C PHE A 15 0.74 7.69 -14.02
N LEU A 16 1.19 8.74 -13.32
CA LEU A 16 0.36 9.47 -12.36
C LEU A 16 -0.88 10.07 -13.02
N ASN A 17 -0.72 10.71 -14.18
CA ASN A 17 -1.83 11.25 -14.94
C ASN A 17 -2.81 10.17 -15.44
N ALA A 18 -2.31 9.00 -15.83
CA ALA A 18 -3.14 7.87 -16.23
C ALA A 18 -3.91 7.30 -15.04
N ALA A 19 -3.26 7.12 -13.89
CA ALA A 19 -3.90 6.66 -12.67
C ALA A 19 -5.03 7.60 -12.22
N GLN A 20 -4.80 8.92 -12.24
CA GLN A 20 -5.82 9.90 -11.92
C GLN A 20 -7.04 9.84 -12.87
N LYS A 21 -6.83 9.61 -14.16
CA LYS A 21 -7.92 9.39 -15.12
C LYS A 21 -8.71 8.11 -14.85
N CYS A 22 -8.09 7.14 -14.19
CA CYS A 22 -8.74 5.90 -13.74
C CYS A 22 -9.38 6.03 -12.36
N GLY A 23 -9.46 7.23 -11.78
CA GLY A 23 -10.12 7.48 -10.50
C GLY A 23 -9.22 7.40 -9.27
N TRP A 24 -7.89 7.25 -9.43
CA TRP A 24 -6.95 7.30 -8.31
C TRP A 24 -6.68 8.74 -7.87
N HIS A 25 -6.59 8.97 -6.57
CA HIS A 25 -6.14 10.25 -6.02
C HIS A 25 -4.61 10.29 -6.00
N TYR A 26 -4.01 11.34 -6.56
CA TYR A 26 -2.57 11.53 -6.43
C TYR A 26 -2.27 12.35 -5.18
N ILE A 27 -1.43 11.82 -4.30
CA ILE A 27 -0.91 12.50 -3.12
C ILE A 27 0.61 12.29 -3.08
N PRO A 28 1.44 13.35 -3.09
CA PRO A 28 2.89 13.22 -2.93
C PRO A 28 3.24 12.49 -1.63
N ALA A 29 4.26 11.63 -1.65
CA ALA A 29 4.63 10.86 -0.46
C ALA A 29 5.02 11.74 0.74
N THR A 30 5.47 12.98 0.50
CA THR A 30 5.80 13.96 1.54
C THR A 30 4.57 14.55 2.25
N GLU A 31 3.39 14.41 1.67
CA GLU A 31 2.11 14.89 2.23
C GLU A 31 1.33 13.78 2.92
N ILE A 32 1.79 12.52 2.80
CA ILE A 32 1.17 11.38 3.47
C ILE A 32 1.66 11.33 4.92
N GLU A 33 0.73 11.43 5.86
CA GLU A 33 1.03 11.38 7.28
C GLU A 33 1.32 9.94 7.73
N ARG A 34 2.61 9.60 7.85
CA ARG A 34 3.13 8.32 8.35
C ARG A 34 4.54 8.47 8.88
N GLN A 35 4.99 7.55 9.73
CA GLN A 35 6.43 7.40 9.99
C GLN A 35 7.12 6.75 8.79
N MET A 36 8.41 7.04 8.59
CA MET A 36 9.14 6.49 7.44
C MET A 36 9.20 4.96 7.44
N GLU A 37 9.18 4.36 8.63
CA GLU A 37 9.23 2.91 8.87
C GLU A 37 7.87 2.23 8.64
N ASP A 38 6.78 3.00 8.64
CA ASP A 38 5.45 2.44 8.48
C ASP A 38 5.19 2.05 7.04
N VAL A 39 4.81 0.79 6.84
CA VAL A 39 4.36 0.27 5.55
C VAL A 39 2.91 0.71 5.30
N LEU A 40 2.08 0.74 6.34
CA LEU A 40 0.66 1.07 6.27
C LEU A 40 0.44 2.57 6.50
N VAL A 41 -0.55 3.15 5.85
CA VAL A 41 -1.09 4.47 6.18
C VAL A 41 -2.28 4.24 7.13
N GLU A 42 -1.97 4.17 8.42
CA GLU A 42 -2.91 3.65 9.41
C GLU A 42 -4.15 4.51 9.63
N SER A 43 -4.05 5.83 9.45
CA SER A 43 -5.20 6.73 9.51
C SER A 43 -6.25 6.35 8.45
N TRP A 44 -5.82 6.16 7.21
CA TRP A 44 -6.72 5.75 6.11
C TRP A 44 -7.26 4.35 6.30
N LEU A 45 -6.39 3.43 6.78
CA LEU A 45 -6.79 2.05 7.05
C LEU A 45 -7.86 1.99 8.15
N ARG A 46 -7.70 2.75 9.24
CA ARG A 46 -8.66 2.84 10.32
C ARG A 46 -10.02 3.33 9.83
N GLU A 47 -10.05 4.42 9.07
CA GLU A 47 -11.28 4.97 8.50
C GLU A 47 -11.98 3.97 7.59
N ALA A 48 -11.24 3.30 6.72
CA ALA A 48 -11.78 2.28 5.83
C ALA A 48 -12.34 1.08 6.59
N LEU A 49 -11.62 0.57 7.60
CA LEU A 49 -12.08 -0.55 8.42
C LEU A 49 -13.40 -0.24 9.13
N ILE A 50 -13.53 0.97 9.70
CA ILE A 50 -14.77 1.41 10.35
C ILE A 50 -15.90 1.51 9.33
N ALA A 51 -15.65 2.13 8.18
CA ALA A 51 -16.68 2.37 7.16
C ALA A 51 -17.16 1.09 6.46
N LEU A 52 -16.24 0.15 6.18
CA LEU A 52 -16.55 -1.09 5.46
C LEU A 52 -17.19 -2.14 6.36
N ASN A 53 -16.86 -2.16 7.66
CA ASN A 53 -17.27 -3.24 8.57
C ASN A 53 -18.27 -2.81 9.64
N ASN A 54 -18.57 -1.51 9.75
CA ASN A 54 -19.41 -0.96 10.81
C ASN A 54 -18.93 -1.37 12.23
N ILE A 55 -17.62 -1.29 12.45
CA ILE A 55 -16.93 -1.59 13.72
C ILE A 55 -16.53 -0.32 14.44
N SER A 56 -16.17 -0.41 15.72
CA SER A 56 -15.68 0.73 16.49
C SER A 56 -14.21 1.06 16.14
N ALA A 57 -13.75 2.24 16.53
CA ALA A 57 -12.35 2.65 16.36
C ALA A 57 -11.40 1.71 17.12
N GLU A 58 -11.77 1.26 18.32
CA GLU A 58 -10.98 0.32 19.13
C GLU A 58 -10.89 -1.06 18.47
N GLN A 59 -11.96 -1.51 17.80
CA GLN A 59 -11.96 -2.74 17.04
C GLN A 59 -11.08 -2.62 15.80
N ALA A 60 -11.15 -1.49 15.08
CA ALA A 60 -10.25 -1.20 13.97
C ALA A 60 -8.77 -1.21 14.40
N ASP A 61 -8.45 -0.64 15.57
CA ASP A 61 -7.10 -0.66 16.13
C ASP A 61 -6.60 -2.08 16.43
N GLN A 62 -7.48 -2.98 16.88
CA GLN A 62 -7.12 -4.39 17.09
C GLN A 62 -6.76 -5.07 15.77
N VAL A 63 -7.49 -4.79 14.69
CA VAL A 63 -7.18 -5.30 13.35
C VAL A 63 -5.82 -4.77 12.87
N ILE A 64 -5.58 -3.46 12.99
CA ILE A 64 -4.30 -2.82 12.62
C ILE A 64 -3.15 -3.40 13.43
N TYR A 65 -3.32 -3.58 14.74
CA TYR A 65 -2.33 -4.22 15.59
C TYR A 65 -1.95 -5.63 15.09
N LYS A 66 -2.94 -6.41 14.68
CA LYS A 66 -2.71 -7.74 14.12
C LYS A 66 -1.91 -7.67 12.81
N MET A 67 -2.25 -6.72 11.93
CA MET A 67 -1.50 -6.49 10.69
C MET A 67 -0.04 -6.12 10.96
N ARG A 68 0.20 -5.20 11.89
CA ARG A 68 1.56 -4.83 12.31
C ARG A 68 2.37 -6.04 12.78
N SER A 69 1.75 -6.98 13.51
CA SER A 69 2.45 -8.17 14.01
C SER A 69 3.06 -9.02 12.89
N TYR A 70 2.39 -9.13 11.75
CA TYR A 70 2.96 -9.83 10.59
C TYR A 70 4.13 -9.08 9.97
N ILE A 71 4.02 -7.74 9.87
CA ILE A 71 5.08 -6.90 9.28
C ILE A 71 6.32 -6.90 10.18
N GLN A 72 6.15 -6.69 11.49
CA GLN A 72 7.25 -6.57 12.44
C GLN A 72 7.95 -7.88 12.74
N SER A 73 7.25 -9.02 12.64
CA SER A 73 7.84 -10.34 12.86
C SER A 73 8.62 -10.89 11.66
N ALA A 74 8.63 -10.18 10.52
CA ALA A 74 9.34 -10.62 9.33
C ALA A 74 10.85 -10.50 9.49
N THR A 75 11.56 -11.62 9.41
CA THR A 75 13.02 -11.71 9.26
C THR A 75 13.36 -12.14 7.83
N LYS A 76 14.65 -12.18 7.48
CA LYS A 76 15.06 -12.70 6.16
C LYS A 76 14.62 -14.15 5.96
N GLU A 77 14.65 -14.95 7.03
CA GLU A 77 14.32 -16.38 7.02
C GLU A 77 12.81 -16.62 6.98
N THR A 78 12.02 -15.73 7.57
CA THR A 78 10.57 -15.87 7.70
C THR A 78 9.76 -14.98 6.76
N MET A 79 10.42 -14.17 5.94
CA MET A 79 9.76 -13.18 5.09
C MET A 79 8.66 -13.78 4.18
N VAL A 80 8.96 -14.92 3.54
CA VAL A 80 8.00 -15.60 2.65
C VAL A 80 6.79 -16.11 3.43
N GLN A 81 7.04 -16.74 4.59
CA GLN A 81 5.98 -17.26 5.46
C GLN A 81 5.10 -16.13 5.99
N ASN A 82 5.71 -15.03 6.45
CA ASN A 82 4.97 -13.88 6.98
C ASN A 82 4.19 -13.16 5.87
N ASN A 83 4.75 -13.04 4.68
CA ASN A 83 4.03 -12.47 3.54
C ASN A 83 2.83 -13.33 3.13
N ASN A 84 2.96 -14.65 3.11
CA ASN A 84 1.86 -15.56 2.87
C ASN A 84 0.79 -15.50 3.98
N ALA A 85 1.20 -15.39 5.24
CA ALA A 85 0.29 -15.24 6.37
C ALA A 85 -0.47 -13.90 6.30
N PHE A 86 0.24 -12.82 5.97
CA PHE A 86 -0.36 -11.49 5.77
C PHE A 86 -1.37 -11.50 4.60
N ARG A 87 -1.01 -12.13 3.47
CA ARG A 87 -1.93 -12.29 2.35
C ARG A 87 -3.18 -13.06 2.73
N ARG A 88 -3.05 -14.21 3.43
CA ARG A 88 -4.21 -14.97 3.92
C ARG A 88 -5.05 -14.14 4.88
N PHE A 89 -4.40 -13.36 5.75
CA PHE A 89 -5.12 -12.47 6.64
C PHE A 89 -5.93 -11.40 5.89
N LEU A 90 -5.42 -10.86 4.78
CA LEU A 90 -6.17 -9.88 4.00
C LEU A 90 -7.40 -10.46 3.29
N PHE A 91 -7.33 -11.72 2.83
CA PHE A 91 -8.34 -12.26 1.91
C PHE A 91 -9.13 -13.45 2.45
N ASP A 92 -8.58 -14.22 3.39
CA ASP A 92 -9.16 -15.51 3.79
C ASP A 92 -9.35 -15.68 5.30
N GLU A 93 -8.35 -15.34 6.12
CA GLU A 93 -8.27 -15.71 7.55
C GLU A 93 -8.31 -14.47 8.45
N ASN A 94 -9.37 -13.67 8.37
CA ASN A 94 -9.48 -12.35 9.01
C ASN A 94 -10.66 -12.22 9.97
N SER A 95 -11.03 -13.31 10.62
CA SER A 95 -12.18 -13.37 11.53
C SER A 95 -11.87 -12.80 12.91
N PHE A 96 -12.78 -11.95 13.42
CA PHE A 96 -12.70 -11.32 14.74
C PHE A 96 -14.04 -11.41 15.49
N PRO A 97 -14.03 -11.51 16.84
CA PRO A 97 -15.23 -11.62 17.65
C PRO A 97 -15.92 -10.27 17.87
N PHE A 98 -16.21 -9.55 16.79
CA PHE A 98 -16.78 -8.20 16.81
C PHE A 98 -18.28 -8.16 16.55
N GLY A 99 -18.89 -9.30 16.26
CA GLY A 99 -20.33 -9.41 16.08
C GLY A 99 -21.10 -9.30 17.39
N LYS A 100 -22.43 -9.35 17.28
CA LYS A 100 -23.31 -9.33 18.44
C LYS A 100 -23.02 -10.53 19.34
N ASP A 101 -22.97 -10.32 20.65
CA ASP A 101 -22.68 -11.36 21.64
C ASP A 101 -21.33 -12.10 21.45
N GLY A 102 -20.37 -11.45 20.76
CA GLY A 102 -19.05 -12.02 20.51
C GLY A 102 -18.97 -12.97 19.31
N GLU A 103 -19.96 -12.94 18.45
CA GLU A 103 -19.91 -13.68 17.18
C GLU A 103 -18.72 -13.22 16.33
N ASN A 104 -18.10 -14.16 15.63
CA ASN A 104 -17.03 -13.87 14.72
C ASN A 104 -17.57 -13.27 13.41
N ILE A 105 -16.99 -12.16 13.00
CA ILE A 105 -17.22 -11.56 11.70
C ILE A 105 -15.90 -11.54 10.91
N ASN A 106 -15.97 -11.71 9.61
CA ASN A 106 -14.82 -11.53 8.72
C ASN A 106 -14.66 -10.05 8.42
N ILE A 107 -13.43 -9.56 8.49
CA ILE A 107 -13.09 -8.17 8.21
C ILE A 107 -12.91 -7.94 6.71
N CYS A 108 -13.66 -7.01 6.17
CA CYS A 108 -13.53 -6.52 4.81
C CYS A 108 -12.46 -5.42 4.78
N PHE A 109 -11.36 -5.65 4.06
CA PHE A 109 -10.30 -4.66 3.84
C PHE A 109 -10.52 -3.85 2.55
N PHE A 110 -11.21 -4.45 1.59
CA PHE A 110 -11.49 -3.88 0.27
C PHE A 110 -12.92 -4.22 -0.13
N ASP A 111 -13.65 -3.23 -0.63
CA ASP A 111 -14.95 -3.50 -1.25
C ASP A 111 -14.73 -3.86 -2.73
N GLU A 112 -14.90 -5.13 -3.06
CA GLU A 112 -14.72 -5.66 -4.42
C GLU A 112 -15.98 -5.46 -5.29
N GLU A 113 -17.15 -5.26 -4.67
CA GLU A 113 -18.41 -5.06 -5.37
C GLU A 113 -18.61 -3.59 -5.77
N ASP A 114 -18.23 -2.67 -4.87
CA ASP A 114 -18.29 -1.23 -5.13
C ASP A 114 -16.92 -0.57 -4.90
N MET A 115 -16.14 -0.48 -5.95
CA MET A 115 -14.81 0.13 -5.92
C MET A 115 -14.82 1.59 -5.43
N SER A 116 -15.93 2.31 -5.55
CA SER A 116 -16.04 3.69 -5.09
C SER A 116 -16.01 3.84 -3.57
N ARG A 117 -16.22 2.75 -2.83
CA ARG A 117 -16.12 2.72 -1.37
C ARG A 117 -14.68 2.55 -0.86
N ASN A 118 -13.74 2.31 -1.78
CA ASN A 118 -12.32 2.23 -1.42
C ASN A 118 -11.63 3.58 -1.65
N TYR A 119 -10.72 3.92 -0.74
CA TYR A 119 -9.85 5.07 -0.91
C TYR A 119 -8.59 4.66 -1.66
N CYS A 120 -8.59 4.94 -2.97
CA CYS A 120 -7.52 4.58 -3.89
C CYS A 120 -6.57 5.76 -4.09
N VAL A 121 -5.33 5.63 -3.65
CA VAL A 121 -4.28 6.65 -3.75
C VAL A 121 -3.09 6.12 -4.53
N VAL A 122 -2.59 6.91 -5.48
CA VAL A 122 -1.26 6.72 -6.08
C VAL A 122 -0.32 7.78 -5.53
N THR A 123 0.86 7.36 -5.13
CA THR A 123 1.93 8.25 -4.66
C THR A 123 3.23 7.96 -5.39
N ASN A 124 4.13 8.93 -5.41
CA ASN A 124 5.45 8.78 -5.99
C ASN A 124 6.55 9.09 -4.97
N GLN A 125 7.76 8.64 -5.29
CA GLN A 125 8.96 8.91 -4.50
C GLN A 125 8.83 8.49 -3.03
N TRP A 126 8.16 7.36 -2.79
CA TRP A 126 7.95 6.79 -1.46
C TRP A 126 9.27 6.28 -0.89
N VAL A 127 9.70 6.83 0.22
CA VAL A 127 10.93 6.43 0.89
C VAL A 127 10.61 5.43 2.00
N TYR A 128 11.33 4.30 1.98
CA TYR A 128 11.33 3.30 3.04
C TYR A 128 12.76 3.12 3.56
N PRO A 129 13.02 3.31 4.87
CA PRO A 129 14.37 3.20 5.41
C PRO A 129 14.86 1.75 5.34
N ARG A 130 16.14 1.59 5.03
CA ARG A 130 16.81 0.29 5.16
C ARG A 130 17.44 0.18 6.54
N ALA A 131 17.42 -1.04 7.11
CA ALA A 131 18.13 -1.35 8.35
C ALA A 131 19.67 -1.26 8.24
N THR A 132 20.21 -0.96 7.04
CA THR A 132 21.65 -0.84 6.78
C THR A 132 22.02 0.61 6.49
N THR A 133 23.27 0.98 6.81
CA THR A 133 23.87 2.32 6.79
C THR A 133 23.89 3.08 5.45
N HIS A 134 23.27 2.55 4.40
CA HIS A 134 23.31 3.09 3.04
C HIS A 134 21.93 3.51 2.52
N GLY A 135 21.29 4.45 3.21
CA GLY A 135 20.09 5.13 2.73
C GLY A 135 18.83 4.24 2.60
N GLY A 136 17.66 4.84 2.61
CA GLY A 136 16.40 4.15 2.33
C GLY A 136 16.25 3.72 0.86
N LYS A 137 15.34 2.79 0.59
CA LYS A 137 14.90 2.53 -0.78
C LYS A 137 13.81 3.55 -1.12
N ARG A 138 13.98 4.25 -2.23
CA ARG A 138 12.97 5.13 -2.81
C ARG A 138 12.26 4.36 -3.91
N LEU A 139 10.94 4.29 -3.79
CA LEU A 139 10.06 3.64 -4.76
C LEU A 139 9.47 4.72 -5.67
N ASP A 140 9.49 4.51 -6.98
CA ASP A 140 9.04 5.52 -7.94
C ASP A 140 7.54 5.73 -7.86
N LEU A 141 6.76 4.64 -7.84
CA LEU A 141 5.30 4.68 -7.73
C LEU A 141 4.83 3.65 -6.68
N VAL A 142 3.84 4.04 -5.87
CA VAL A 142 3.14 3.12 -4.96
C VAL A 142 1.63 3.36 -5.07
N PHE A 143 0.89 2.28 -5.29
CA PHE A 143 -0.57 2.29 -5.32
C PHE A 143 -1.09 1.77 -3.99
N ILE A 144 -1.91 2.56 -3.33
CA ILE A 144 -2.40 2.32 -1.98
C ILE A 144 -3.93 2.23 -2.03
N ILE A 145 -4.49 1.17 -1.46
CA ILE A 145 -5.94 1.05 -1.29
C ILE A 145 -6.23 0.97 0.20
N ASN A 146 -7.08 1.85 0.70
CA ASN A 146 -7.50 1.89 2.10
C ASN A 146 -6.30 1.90 3.08
N GLY A 147 -5.21 2.61 2.73
CA GLY A 147 -4.00 2.68 3.55
C GLY A 147 -3.06 1.48 3.42
N ILE A 148 -3.36 0.49 2.58
CA ILE A 148 -2.52 -0.70 2.34
C ILE A 148 -1.83 -0.55 0.99
N PRO A 149 -0.48 -0.52 0.92
CA PRO A 149 0.26 -0.56 -0.34
C PRO A 149 0.04 -1.89 -1.06
N MET A 150 -0.52 -1.85 -2.26
CA MET A 150 -0.89 -3.03 -3.04
C MET A 150 0.05 -3.28 -4.21
N VAL A 151 0.55 -2.21 -4.86
CA VAL A 151 1.41 -2.31 -6.04
C VAL A 151 2.56 -1.33 -5.92
N ILE A 152 3.75 -1.79 -6.29
CA ILE A 152 4.95 -0.97 -6.44
C ILE A 152 5.29 -0.90 -7.92
N GLY A 153 5.48 0.30 -8.45
CA GLY A 153 5.97 0.57 -9.79
C GLY A 153 7.40 1.10 -9.76
N GLU A 154 8.27 0.52 -10.56
CA GLU A 154 9.62 1.02 -10.84
C GLU A 154 9.64 1.54 -12.27
N VAL A 155 10.07 2.78 -12.44
CA VAL A 155 10.11 3.43 -13.76
C VAL A 155 11.51 3.36 -14.33
N LYS A 156 11.63 2.92 -15.59
CA LYS A 156 12.89 2.87 -16.32
C LYS A 156 12.78 3.58 -17.65
N THR A 157 13.84 4.30 -18.03
CA THR A 157 13.91 4.87 -19.37
C THR A 157 14.17 3.78 -20.41
N PRO A 158 13.41 3.73 -21.51
CA PRO A 158 13.62 2.73 -22.56
C PRO A 158 14.94 2.88 -23.31
N PHE A 159 15.66 3.98 -23.07
CA PHE A 159 16.91 4.30 -23.76
C PHE A 159 18.17 4.08 -22.89
N ALA A 160 18.02 3.56 -21.67
CA ALA A 160 19.19 3.25 -20.84
C ALA A 160 19.91 2.01 -21.40
N PRO A 161 21.22 2.11 -21.76
CA PRO A 161 21.96 0.97 -22.25
C PRO A 161 22.04 -0.13 -21.19
N GLY A 162 21.72 -1.38 -21.56
CA GLY A 162 21.87 -2.56 -20.71
C GLY A 162 20.71 -2.83 -19.78
N ILE A 163 19.61 -2.05 -19.82
CA ILE A 163 18.40 -2.34 -19.07
C ILE A 163 17.48 -3.17 -19.96
N THR A 164 17.08 -4.34 -19.48
CA THR A 164 16.05 -5.17 -20.11
C THR A 164 14.82 -5.22 -19.20
N TRP A 165 13.69 -5.64 -19.76
CA TRP A 165 12.45 -5.82 -18.97
C TRP A 165 12.56 -6.93 -17.92
N ALA A 166 13.66 -7.68 -17.90
CA ALA A 166 13.95 -8.77 -16.96
C ALA A 166 14.88 -8.35 -15.81
N ASP A 167 15.35 -7.09 -15.81
CA ASP A 167 16.19 -6.52 -14.77
C ASP A 167 15.31 -5.85 -13.71
#